data_2b5cefda7370cc78dbfe5cf488791d48
#
_entry.id   2b5cefda7370cc78dbfe5cf488791d48
#
_cell.length_a   1.000
_cell.length_b   1.000
_cell.length_c   1.000
_cell.angle_alpha   90.00
_cell.angle_beta   90.00
_cell.angle_gamma   90.00
#
_symmetry.space_group_name_H-M   'P 1'
#
loop_
_entity.id
_entity.type
_entity.pdbx_description
1 polymer ?
#
loop_
_entity_poly.entity_id
_entity_poly.type
_entity_poly.pdbx_seq_one_letter_code
_entity_poly.pdbx_strand_id
1 'polypeptide(L)'
;MTKNKITLITISLLFFIAFFGTVFFTYNKPHKDFSGAQADITLEAAELYEHYQNNLSDANLKFLDKVLLVNGPVTELNSNLVIVGGNIVCSLDSSYVLDTGIKLDDKISVKGRCIGYDDLFGEVRIDHCFIVQN
;
A
#
# COMPACT_ATOMS: atom_id res chain seq x y z
N MET A 1 -37.66 -39.61 8.89
CA MET A 1 -36.25 -39.17 8.89
C MET A 1 -35.63 -39.54 10.22
N THR A 2 -34.57 -40.32 10.21
CA THR A 2 -33.92 -40.76 11.45
C THR A 2 -33.21 -39.57 12.11
N LYS A 3 -33.22 -39.47 13.45
CA LYS A 3 -32.59 -38.40 14.23
C LYS A 3 -31.15 -38.10 13.80
N ASN A 4 -30.41 -39.16 13.41
CA ASN A 4 -29.01 -39.03 12.94
C ASN A 4 -28.87 -38.25 11.61
N LYS A 5 -29.84 -38.33 10.71
CA LYS A 5 -29.82 -37.58 9.44
C LYS A 5 -30.06 -36.10 9.67
N ILE A 6 -30.96 -35.76 10.61
CA ILE A 6 -31.24 -34.37 10.98
C ILE A 6 -30.00 -33.75 11.65
N THR A 7 -29.33 -34.48 12.54
CA THR A 7 -28.12 -34.01 13.20
C THR A 7 -26.97 -33.78 12.21
N LEU A 8 -26.81 -34.64 11.22
CA LEU A 8 -25.80 -34.47 10.16
C LEU A 8 -26.09 -33.24 9.28
N ILE A 9 -27.35 -33.00 8.96
CA ILE A 9 -27.75 -31.85 8.16
C ILE A 9 -27.51 -30.53 8.95
N THR A 10 -27.82 -30.51 10.25
CA THR A 10 -27.59 -29.31 11.08
C THR A 10 -26.11 -29.01 11.28
N ILE A 11 -25.27 -30.03 11.44
CA ILE A 11 -23.81 -29.86 11.55
C ILE A 11 -23.24 -29.33 10.22
N SER A 12 -23.67 -29.88 9.09
CA SER A 12 -23.26 -29.44 7.76
C SER A 12 -23.67 -27.98 7.51
N LEU A 13 -24.88 -27.58 7.91
CA LEU A 13 -25.38 -26.22 7.75
C LEU A 13 -24.59 -25.21 8.60
N LEU A 14 -24.26 -25.58 9.84
CA LEU A 14 -23.40 -24.77 10.71
C LEU A 14 -22.01 -24.57 10.14
N PHE A 15 -21.42 -25.63 9.56
CA PHE A 15 -20.13 -25.55 8.92
C PHE A 15 -20.13 -24.62 7.69
N PHE A 16 -21.22 -24.66 6.92
CA PHE A 16 -21.40 -23.82 5.73
C PHE A 16 -21.54 -22.33 6.11
N ILE A 17 -22.30 -22.03 7.17
CA ILE A 17 -22.48 -20.66 7.68
C ILE A 17 -21.15 -20.13 8.23
N ALA A 18 -20.39 -20.91 8.98
CA ALA A 18 -19.09 -20.52 9.50
C ALA A 18 -18.06 -20.26 8.37
N PHE A 19 -18.05 -21.12 7.35
CA PHE A 19 -17.15 -20.96 6.18
C PHE A 19 -17.51 -19.72 5.37
N PHE A 20 -18.80 -19.52 5.06
CA PHE A 20 -19.25 -18.32 4.33
C PHE A 20 -19.04 -17.04 5.15
N GLY A 21 -19.23 -17.08 6.46
CA GLY A 21 -18.97 -15.96 7.37
C GLY A 21 -17.50 -15.54 7.38
N THR A 22 -16.56 -16.50 7.42
CA THR A 22 -15.12 -16.20 7.39
C THR A 22 -14.67 -15.64 6.04
N VAL A 23 -15.18 -16.19 4.94
CA VAL A 23 -14.89 -15.68 3.59
C VAL A 23 -15.44 -14.26 3.42
N PHE A 24 -16.69 -14.03 3.83
CA PHE A 24 -17.31 -12.70 3.75
C PHE A 24 -16.58 -11.66 4.58
N PHE A 25 -16.15 -12.02 5.79
CA PHE A 25 -15.39 -11.13 6.67
C PHE A 25 -13.99 -10.81 6.13
N THR A 26 -13.37 -11.78 5.44
CA THR A 26 -12.03 -11.60 4.84
C THR A 26 -12.10 -10.74 3.58
N TYR A 27 -13.16 -10.92 2.77
CA TYR A 27 -13.35 -10.15 1.53
C TYR A 27 -13.85 -8.72 1.78
N ASN A 28 -14.58 -8.49 2.88
CA ASN A 28 -15.19 -7.21 3.20
C ASN A 28 -14.36 -6.38 4.18
N LYS A 29 -13.04 -6.59 4.25
CA LYS A 29 -12.16 -5.67 4.98
C LYS A 29 -12.27 -4.30 4.31
N PRO A 30 -12.75 -3.26 5.02
CA PRO A 30 -12.77 -1.92 4.46
C PRO A 30 -11.34 -1.57 4.04
N HIS A 31 -11.19 -1.06 2.83
CA HIS A 31 -9.92 -0.47 2.41
C HIS A 31 -9.52 0.57 3.46
N LYS A 32 -8.37 0.39 4.08
CA LYS A 32 -7.83 1.42 4.97
C LYS A 32 -7.69 2.69 4.14
N ASP A 33 -8.44 3.70 4.50
CA ASP A 33 -8.26 5.03 3.94
C ASP A 33 -6.95 5.61 4.48
N PHE A 34 -5.93 5.63 3.64
CA PHE A 34 -4.61 6.16 3.99
C PHE A 34 -4.54 7.69 3.85
N SER A 35 -5.59 8.34 3.30
CA SER A 35 -5.61 9.80 3.15
C SER A 35 -5.53 10.52 4.50
N GLY A 36 -6.25 10.01 5.50
CA GLY A 36 -6.23 10.51 6.87
C GLY A 36 -5.19 9.85 7.80
N ALA A 37 -4.46 8.83 7.33
CA ALA A 37 -3.46 8.16 8.14
C ALA A 37 -2.26 9.08 8.40
N GLN A 38 -1.80 9.11 9.66
CA GLN A 38 -0.53 9.77 9.98
C GLN A 38 0.62 8.95 9.42
N ALA A 39 1.65 9.62 8.90
CA ALA A 39 2.86 8.95 8.45
C ALA A 39 3.60 8.37 9.66
N ASP A 40 3.98 7.09 9.58
CA ASP A 40 4.80 6.43 10.60
C ASP A 40 6.25 6.92 10.55
N ILE A 41 6.74 7.17 9.33
CA ILE A 41 8.13 7.56 9.06
C ILE A 41 8.15 8.63 7.97
N THR A 42 8.95 9.66 8.17
CA THR A 42 9.24 10.70 7.18
C THR A 42 10.70 10.65 6.78
N LEU A 43 10.98 10.59 5.47
CA LEU A 43 12.36 10.52 4.96
C LEU A 43 12.45 11.02 3.51
N GLU A 44 13.69 11.25 3.06
CA GLU A 44 13.97 11.58 1.67
C GLU A 44 13.95 10.33 0.78
N ALA A 45 13.58 10.48 -0.50
CA ALA A 45 13.53 9.38 -1.46
C ALA A 45 14.88 8.69 -1.61
N ALA A 46 15.97 9.44 -1.65
CA ALA A 46 17.33 8.90 -1.72
C ALA A 46 17.69 8.06 -0.49
N GLU A 47 17.29 8.49 0.70
CA GLU A 47 17.53 7.76 1.95
C GLU A 47 16.75 6.43 1.97
N LEU A 48 15.49 6.44 1.56
CA LEU A 48 14.67 5.23 1.48
C LEU A 48 15.30 4.22 0.51
N TYR A 49 15.70 4.68 -0.66
CA TYR A 49 16.37 3.83 -1.65
C TYR A 49 17.68 3.24 -1.13
N GLU A 50 18.51 4.05 -0.50
CA GLU A 50 19.78 3.62 0.08
C GLU A 50 19.60 2.53 1.16
N HIS A 51 18.59 2.63 2.01
CA HIS A 51 18.27 1.58 2.97
C HIS A 51 18.00 0.23 2.29
N TYR A 52 17.26 0.21 1.19
CA TYR A 52 16.98 -1.01 0.43
C TYR A 52 18.20 -1.53 -0.30
N GLN A 53 19.09 -0.67 -0.79
CA GLN A 53 20.34 -1.07 -1.43
C GLN A 53 21.34 -1.67 -0.44
N ASN A 54 21.41 -1.14 0.78
CA ASN A 54 22.36 -1.59 1.79
C ASN A 54 21.95 -2.91 2.44
N ASN A 55 20.69 -3.08 2.80
CA ASN A 55 20.18 -4.30 3.43
C ASN A 55 18.67 -4.45 3.24
N LEU A 56 18.29 -5.29 2.29
CA LEU A 56 16.89 -5.55 1.95
C LEU A 56 16.07 -6.07 3.15
N SER A 57 16.66 -6.97 3.94
CA SER A 57 15.97 -7.57 5.09
C SER A 57 15.67 -6.53 6.18
N ASP A 58 16.65 -5.71 6.52
CA ASP A 58 16.48 -4.66 7.53
C ASP A 58 15.55 -3.56 7.04
N ALA A 59 15.65 -3.19 5.76
CA ALA A 59 14.74 -2.23 5.15
C ALA A 59 13.28 -2.72 5.18
N ASN A 60 13.04 -3.99 4.86
CA ASN A 60 11.70 -4.58 4.96
C ASN A 60 11.17 -4.58 6.40
N LEU A 61 12.00 -4.93 7.39
CA LEU A 61 11.59 -4.86 8.79
C LEU A 61 11.21 -3.44 9.23
N LYS A 62 11.89 -2.43 8.68
CA LYS A 62 11.69 -1.03 9.05
C LYS A 62 10.52 -0.38 8.31
N PHE A 63 10.35 -0.67 7.03
CA PHE A 63 9.46 0.10 6.15
C PHE A 63 8.26 -0.67 5.60
N LEU A 64 8.32 -2.01 5.46
CA LEU A 64 7.25 -2.79 4.85
C LEU A 64 5.93 -2.60 5.62
N ASP A 65 4.85 -2.38 4.88
CA ASP A 65 3.49 -2.12 5.40
C ASP A 65 3.35 -0.86 6.29
N LYS A 66 4.40 -0.03 6.38
CA LYS A 66 4.34 1.27 7.07
C LYS A 66 3.84 2.36 6.15
N VAL A 67 3.19 3.36 6.73
CA VAL A 67 2.82 4.59 6.04
C VAL A 67 4.03 5.53 6.05
N LEU A 68 4.58 5.78 4.87
CA LEU A 68 5.74 6.66 4.69
C LEU A 68 5.31 8.02 4.14
N LEU A 69 5.98 9.07 4.58
CA LEU A 69 6.00 10.37 3.92
C LEU A 69 7.38 10.54 3.27
N VAL A 70 7.41 10.45 1.94
CA VAL A 70 8.64 10.50 1.17
C VAL A 70 8.75 11.83 0.44
N ASN A 71 9.86 12.52 0.64
CA ASN A 71 10.15 13.80 -0.01
C ASN A 71 11.16 13.61 -1.14
N GLY A 72 10.98 14.30 -2.24
CA GLY A 72 11.96 14.30 -3.32
C GLY A 72 11.45 14.95 -4.59
N PRO A 73 12.34 15.03 -5.61
CA PRO A 73 11.97 15.58 -6.90
C PRO A 73 11.15 14.59 -7.72
N VAL A 74 10.18 15.09 -8.45
CA VAL A 74 9.42 14.30 -9.44
C VAL A 74 10.30 14.01 -10.64
N THR A 75 10.50 12.74 -10.94
CA THR A 75 11.28 12.30 -12.11
C THR A 75 10.40 11.76 -13.23
N GLU A 76 9.22 11.25 -12.87
CA GLU A 76 8.21 10.83 -13.84
C GLU A 76 6.81 11.09 -13.27
N LEU A 77 5.87 11.45 -14.13
CA LEU A 77 4.50 11.77 -13.74
C LEU A 77 3.52 11.24 -14.79
N ASN A 78 2.61 10.37 -14.36
CA ASN A 78 1.50 9.85 -15.14
C ASN A 78 0.18 10.02 -14.37
N SER A 79 -0.95 9.74 -15.00
CA SER A 79 -2.29 9.93 -14.40
C SER A 79 -2.51 9.17 -13.08
N ASN A 80 -1.83 8.05 -12.89
CA ASN A 80 -1.99 7.15 -11.73
C ASN A 80 -0.68 6.78 -11.04
N LEU A 81 0.43 7.39 -11.45
CA LEU A 81 1.76 7.04 -10.96
C LEU A 81 2.65 8.27 -10.94
N VAL A 82 3.42 8.43 -9.87
CA VAL A 82 4.51 9.39 -9.77
C VAL A 82 5.78 8.69 -9.30
N ILE A 83 6.90 8.99 -9.95
CA ILE A 83 8.23 8.52 -9.51
C ILE A 83 8.96 9.69 -8.86
N VAL A 84 9.42 9.45 -7.64
CA VAL A 84 10.15 10.43 -6.83
C VAL A 84 11.59 9.98 -6.66
N GLY A 85 12.53 10.88 -6.91
CA GLY A 85 13.96 10.61 -6.77
C GLY A 85 14.50 9.53 -7.72
N GLY A 86 13.77 9.19 -8.77
CA GLY A 86 14.17 8.22 -9.81
C GLY A 86 13.93 6.75 -9.49
N ASN A 87 13.77 6.37 -8.21
CA ASN A 87 13.68 4.97 -7.80
C ASN A 87 12.52 4.66 -6.83
N ILE A 88 11.74 5.66 -6.46
CA ILE A 88 10.56 5.46 -5.61
C ILE A 88 9.32 5.59 -6.46
N VAL A 89 8.69 4.47 -6.75
CA VAL A 89 7.47 4.38 -7.55
C VAL A 89 6.25 4.45 -6.65
N CYS A 90 5.49 5.52 -6.79
CA CYS A 90 4.30 5.80 -6.00
C CYS A 90 3.06 5.62 -6.86
N SER A 91 2.28 4.58 -6.62
CA SER A 91 0.99 4.36 -7.25
C SER A 91 -0.06 5.21 -6.53
N LEU A 92 -0.64 6.18 -7.25
CA LEU A 92 -1.64 7.09 -6.70
C LEU A 92 -2.93 6.33 -6.35
N ASP A 93 -3.57 6.75 -5.27
CA ASP A 93 -4.87 6.19 -4.90
C ASP A 93 -5.91 6.50 -5.97
N SER A 94 -6.83 5.55 -6.21
CA SER A 94 -7.87 5.70 -7.24
C SER A 94 -8.85 6.86 -6.97
N SER A 95 -8.95 7.29 -5.73
CA SER A 95 -9.75 8.45 -5.33
C SER A 95 -9.01 9.78 -5.47
N TYR A 96 -7.68 9.72 -5.70
CA TYR A 96 -6.85 10.91 -5.82
C TYR A 96 -6.89 11.47 -7.24
N VAL A 97 -7.23 12.74 -7.34
CA VAL A 97 -7.16 13.49 -8.60
C VAL A 97 -5.84 14.24 -8.62
N LEU A 98 -4.98 13.89 -9.58
CA LEU A 98 -3.68 14.55 -9.73
C LEU A 98 -3.86 16.03 -10.04
N ASP A 99 -3.23 16.88 -9.23
CA ASP A 99 -3.15 18.31 -9.53
C ASP A 99 -2.28 18.53 -10.78
N THR A 100 -2.84 19.18 -11.77
CA THR A 100 -2.17 19.45 -13.06
C THR A 100 -1.05 20.51 -12.94
N GLY A 101 -0.87 21.10 -11.77
CA GLY A 101 0.20 22.08 -11.50
C GLY A 101 1.58 21.48 -11.25
N ILE A 102 1.65 20.17 -10.95
CA ILE A 102 2.93 19.50 -10.64
C ILE A 102 3.69 19.23 -11.93
N LYS A 103 4.99 19.53 -11.90
CA LYS A 103 5.92 19.36 -13.03
C LYS A 103 7.09 18.46 -12.66
N LEU A 104 7.81 17.99 -13.67
CA LEU A 104 9.10 17.31 -13.47
C LEU A 104 10.06 18.25 -12.72
N ASP A 105 10.89 17.66 -11.87
CA ASP A 105 11.85 18.32 -10.97
C ASP A 105 11.24 19.11 -9.80
N ASP A 106 9.91 19.22 -9.72
CA ASP A 106 9.29 19.80 -8.54
C ASP A 106 9.56 18.92 -7.32
N LYS A 107 9.90 19.54 -6.19
CA LYS A 107 9.98 18.85 -4.91
C LYS A 107 8.58 18.65 -4.34
N ILE A 108 8.20 17.39 -4.13
CA ILE A 108 6.92 17.02 -3.55
C ILE A 108 7.10 16.13 -2.34
N SER A 109 6.05 16.04 -1.54
CA SER A 109 5.92 15.05 -0.47
C SER A 109 4.83 14.07 -0.87
N VAL A 110 5.13 12.77 -0.85
CA VAL A 110 4.17 11.72 -1.15
C VAL A 110 3.97 10.85 0.07
N LYS A 111 2.72 10.67 0.46
CA LYS A 111 2.33 9.78 1.57
C LYS A 111 1.69 8.52 1.01
N GLY A 112 2.15 7.35 1.44
CA GLY A 112 1.59 6.07 1.02
C GLY A 112 2.14 4.90 1.83
N ARG A 113 1.65 3.71 1.54
CA ARG A 113 2.08 2.48 2.18
C ARG A 113 3.22 1.84 1.41
N CYS A 114 4.32 1.54 2.09
CA CYS A 114 5.44 0.82 1.50
C CYS A 114 5.08 -0.66 1.27
N ILE A 115 5.20 -1.12 0.04
CA ILE A 115 4.98 -2.53 -0.33
C ILE A 115 6.27 -3.28 -0.65
N GLY A 116 7.42 -2.63 -0.51
CA GLY A 116 8.74 -3.25 -0.60
C GLY A 116 9.54 -2.85 -1.82
N TYR A 117 10.57 -3.63 -2.09
CA TYR A 117 11.51 -3.42 -3.18
C TYR A 117 11.27 -4.41 -4.31
N ASP A 118 11.29 -3.94 -5.54
CA ASP A 118 11.18 -4.75 -6.74
C ASP A 118 12.58 -4.94 -7.36
N ASP A 119 13.12 -6.14 -7.22
CA ASP A 119 14.47 -6.49 -7.70
C ASP A 119 14.59 -6.45 -9.23
N LEU A 120 13.49 -6.66 -9.96
CA LEU A 120 13.49 -6.69 -11.42
C LEU A 120 13.70 -5.29 -12.00
N PHE A 121 13.12 -4.28 -11.38
CA PHE A 121 13.18 -2.89 -11.83
C PHE A 121 14.13 -2.03 -11.01
N GLY A 122 14.59 -2.51 -9.86
CA GLY A 122 15.45 -1.76 -8.97
C GLY A 122 14.75 -0.58 -8.29
N GLU A 123 13.50 -0.77 -7.90
CA GLU A 123 12.61 0.28 -7.42
C GLU A 123 11.99 -0.06 -6.07
N VAL A 124 11.82 0.96 -5.22
CA VAL A 124 10.97 0.85 -4.03
C VAL A 124 9.54 1.21 -4.43
N ARG A 125 8.58 0.36 -4.08
CA ARG A 125 7.17 0.57 -4.41
C ARG A 125 6.36 1.01 -3.22
N ILE A 126 5.53 2.02 -3.45
CA ILE A 126 4.59 2.59 -2.47
C ILE A 126 3.21 2.62 -3.14
N ASP A 127 2.19 2.14 -2.45
CA ASP A 127 0.81 2.14 -2.93
C ASP A 127 -0.10 3.09 -2.13
N HIS A 128 -1.33 3.29 -2.61
CA HIS A 128 -2.31 4.20 -2.01
C HIS A 128 -1.74 5.58 -1.73
N CYS A 129 -1.01 6.12 -2.70
CA CYS A 129 -0.28 7.37 -2.54
C CYS A 129 -1.17 8.59 -2.71
N PHE A 130 -0.88 9.58 -1.87
CA PHE A 130 -1.43 10.93 -1.94
C PHE A 130 -0.27 11.93 -1.95
N ILE A 131 -0.29 12.89 -2.87
CA ILE A 131 0.67 14.00 -2.87
C ILE A 131 0.21 14.99 -1.82
N VAL A 132 1.09 15.28 -0.85
CA VAL A 132 0.84 16.26 0.21
C VAL A 132 1.40 17.59 -0.26
N GLN A 133 0.52 18.57 -0.45
CA GLN A 133 0.94 19.95 -0.71
C GLN A 133 1.32 20.63 0.61
N ASN A 134 2.52 21.18 0.66
CA ASN A 134 2.96 22.03 1.78
C ASN A 134 2.47 23.46 1.58
#